data_92f9fe10ff30bb4bbf3c906264ed6543
#
_entry.id   92f9fe10ff30bb4bbf3c906264ed6543
#
_cell.length_a   1.000
_cell.length_b   1.000
_cell.length_c   1.000
_cell.angle_alpha   90.00
_cell.angle_beta   90.00
_cell.angle_gamma   90.00
#
_symmetry.space_group_name_H-M   'P 1'
#
loop_
_entity.id
_entity.type
_entity.pdbx_description
1 polymer ?
#
loop_
_entity_poly.entity_id
_entity_poly.type
_entity_poly.pdbx_seq_one_letter_code
_entity_poly.pdbx_strand_id
1 'polypeptide(L)'
;LSLHYEYAPSNTTLLRMEKIAQDKGLKGYEHSDFDYILAVFHRYYIYFNILLVLLFGGLFGLFIYRLRKREMLPVRQGIAFLLALTGIFILLNFSEDPPKAIIKNNKVFLMSAPSAASEMIDRLDKGHRVEILSKKDIWFKIKIGDQVAYIRESNLIKI
;
A
#
# COMPACT_ATOMS: atom_id res chain seq x y z
N LEU A 1 -9.47 4.13 15.49
CA LEU A 1 -8.05 3.72 15.50
C LEU A 1 -7.51 3.56 14.08
N SER A 2 -8.18 2.84 13.18
CA SER A 2 -7.72 2.63 11.81
C SER A 2 -7.50 3.94 11.05
N LEU A 3 -8.46 4.86 11.09
CA LEU A 3 -8.32 6.20 10.51
C LEU A 3 -7.17 6.99 11.13
N HIS A 4 -7.02 6.91 12.45
CA HIS A 4 -5.92 7.60 13.13
C HIS A 4 -4.55 7.04 12.71
N TYR A 5 -4.45 5.72 12.49
CA TYR A 5 -3.22 5.09 12.04
C TYR A 5 -2.80 5.54 10.63
N GLU A 6 -3.74 5.75 9.73
CA GLU A 6 -3.46 6.26 8.38
C GLU A 6 -2.84 7.67 8.41
N TYR A 7 -3.33 8.54 9.30
CA TYR A 7 -2.79 9.90 9.45
C TYR A 7 -1.51 9.97 10.28
N ALA A 8 -1.36 9.10 11.28
CA ALA A 8 -0.24 9.08 12.21
C ALA A 8 0.17 7.65 12.56
N PRO A 9 0.92 6.96 11.68
CA PRO A 9 1.39 5.61 11.95
C PRO A 9 2.25 5.59 13.21
N SER A 10 1.86 4.72 14.15
CA SER A 10 2.54 4.51 15.41
C SER A 10 2.49 3.04 15.78
N ASN A 11 3.61 2.50 16.22
CA ASN A 11 3.70 1.10 16.64
C ASN A 11 2.74 0.78 17.80
N THR A 12 2.56 1.73 18.73
CA THR A 12 1.60 1.59 19.83
C THR A 12 0.14 1.52 19.35
N THR A 13 -0.20 2.25 18.30
CA THR A 13 -1.55 2.21 17.70
C THR A 13 -1.77 0.87 16.99
N LEU A 14 -0.78 0.36 16.27
CA LEU A 14 -0.83 -0.97 15.64
C LEU A 14 -1.09 -2.06 16.66
N LEU A 15 -0.27 -2.13 17.71
CA LEU A 15 -0.40 -3.15 18.76
C LEU A 15 -1.77 -3.10 19.45
N ARG A 16 -2.32 -1.89 19.66
CA ARG A 16 -3.67 -1.74 20.20
C ARG A 16 -4.75 -2.23 19.24
N MET A 17 -4.60 -1.95 17.95
CA MET A 17 -5.55 -2.43 16.93
C MET A 17 -5.52 -3.95 16.83
N GLU A 18 -4.34 -4.54 16.81
CA GLU A 18 -4.15 -5.99 16.78
C GLU A 18 -4.75 -6.66 18.03
N LYS A 19 -4.48 -6.13 19.22
CA LYS A 19 -5.07 -6.65 20.47
C LYS A 19 -6.60 -6.60 20.45
N ILE A 20 -7.20 -5.49 20.04
CA ILE A 20 -8.65 -5.36 19.93
C ILE A 20 -9.20 -6.33 18.87
N ALA A 21 -8.48 -6.53 17.79
CA ALA A 21 -8.87 -7.45 16.73
C ALA A 21 -8.82 -8.90 17.21
N GLN A 22 -7.78 -9.30 17.94
CA GLN A 22 -7.66 -10.62 18.56
C GLN A 22 -8.78 -10.85 19.58
N ASP A 23 -9.03 -9.92 20.50
CA ASP A 23 -10.09 -10.01 21.51
C ASP A 23 -11.49 -10.18 20.90
N LYS A 24 -11.70 -9.64 19.69
CA LYS A 24 -12.98 -9.68 18.98
C LYS A 24 -13.03 -10.68 17.81
N GLY A 25 -11.96 -11.43 17.56
CA GLY A 25 -11.87 -12.37 16.44
C GLY A 25 -11.97 -11.71 15.06
N LEU A 26 -11.49 -10.45 14.91
CA LEU A 26 -11.55 -9.72 13.67
C LEU A 26 -10.35 -10.06 12.77
N LYS A 27 -10.62 -10.40 11.50
CA LYS A 27 -9.60 -10.68 10.48
C LYS A 27 -9.12 -9.38 9.79
N GLY A 28 -7.91 -9.43 9.22
CA GLY A 28 -7.34 -8.35 8.41
C GLY A 28 -6.62 -7.26 9.22
N TYR A 29 -6.32 -7.51 10.48
CA TYR A 29 -5.53 -6.64 11.37
C TYR A 29 -4.15 -7.24 11.70
N GLU A 30 -3.82 -8.35 11.08
CA GLU A 30 -2.48 -8.90 11.15
C GLU A 30 -1.52 -7.96 10.43
N HIS A 31 -0.51 -7.49 11.11
CA HIS A 31 0.48 -6.57 10.57
C HIS A 31 1.84 -7.24 10.65
N SER A 32 2.56 -7.17 9.55
CA SER A 32 3.97 -7.51 9.55
C SER A 32 4.82 -6.27 9.87
N ASP A 33 6.06 -6.47 10.30
CA ASP A 33 7.03 -5.38 10.45
C ASP A 33 7.21 -4.61 9.13
N PHE A 34 6.99 -5.30 8.02
CA PHE A 34 7.04 -4.71 6.68
C PHE A 34 5.91 -3.69 6.44
N ASP A 35 4.68 -3.96 6.93
CA ASP A 35 3.56 -3.02 6.82
C ASP A 35 3.83 -1.73 7.61
N TYR A 36 4.50 -1.85 8.76
CA TYR A 36 4.93 -0.69 9.53
C TYR A 36 5.97 0.14 8.77
N ILE A 37 6.98 -0.51 8.20
CA ILE A 37 8.01 0.17 7.40
C ILE A 37 7.38 0.88 6.19
N LEU A 38 6.45 0.23 5.49
CA LEU A 38 5.70 0.80 4.39
C LEU A 38 4.89 2.03 4.82
N ALA A 39 4.18 1.96 5.95
CA ALA A 39 3.40 3.07 6.47
C ALA A 39 4.28 4.28 6.83
N VAL A 40 5.46 4.04 7.44
CA VAL A 40 6.45 5.09 7.71
C VAL A 40 6.99 5.66 6.40
N PHE A 41 7.29 4.81 5.42
CA PHE A 41 7.74 5.24 4.10
C PHE A 41 6.70 6.14 3.41
N HIS A 42 5.42 5.76 3.41
CA HIS A 42 4.33 6.57 2.84
C HIS A 42 4.19 7.93 3.55
N ARG A 43 4.33 7.96 4.87
CA ARG A 43 4.28 9.21 5.62
C ARG A 43 5.40 10.19 5.23
N TYR A 44 6.60 9.66 4.99
CA TYR A 44 7.78 10.45 4.64
C TYR A 44 8.11 10.42 3.15
N TYR A 45 7.20 9.90 2.32
CA TYR A 45 7.37 9.72 0.87
C TYR A 45 7.90 10.96 0.17
N ILE A 46 7.38 12.14 0.50
CA ILE A 46 7.80 13.39 -0.12
C ILE A 46 9.27 13.72 0.19
N TYR A 47 9.73 13.44 1.41
CA TYR A 47 11.13 13.68 1.79
C TYR A 47 12.08 12.70 1.11
N PHE A 48 11.67 11.44 0.98
CA PHE A 48 12.42 10.44 0.21
C PHE A 48 12.54 10.83 -1.26
N ASN A 49 11.46 11.30 -1.87
CA ASN A 49 11.48 11.78 -3.26
C ASN A 49 12.39 13.01 -3.42
N ILE A 50 12.29 14.00 -2.53
CA ILE A 50 13.16 15.18 -2.56
C ILE A 50 14.63 14.75 -2.47
N LEU A 51 14.98 13.86 -1.54
CA LEU A 51 16.34 13.34 -1.38
C LEU A 51 16.84 12.66 -2.65
N LEU A 52 16.01 11.83 -3.28
CA LEU A 52 16.34 11.15 -4.54
C LEU A 52 16.54 12.12 -5.69
N VAL A 53 15.67 13.14 -5.82
CA VAL A 53 15.80 14.17 -6.86
C VAL A 53 17.09 14.97 -6.67
N LEU A 54 17.44 15.32 -5.43
CA LEU A 54 18.71 16.02 -5.13
C LEU A 54 19.93 15.16 -5.48
N LEU A 55 19.89 13.88 -5.11
CA LEU A 55 20.95 12.93 -5.41
C LEU A 55 21.11 12.74 -6.92
N PHE A 56 19.99 12.56 -7.63
CA PHE A 56 19.99 12.47 -9.09
C PHE A 56 20.51 13.76 -9.74
N GLY A 57 20.05 14.93 -9.29
CA GLY A 57 20.51 16.23 -9.78
C GLY A 57 22.00 16.44 -9.57
N GLY A 58 22.54 16.03 -8.42
CA GLY A 58 23.99 16.05 -8.14
C GLY A 58 24.78 15.14 -9.08
N LEU A 59 24.33 13.88 -9.26
CA LEU A 59 24.97 12.96 -10.21
C LEU A 59 24.90 13.48 -11.66
N PHE A 60 23.76 14.03 -12.05
CA PHE A 60 23.58 14.62 -13.38
C PHE A 60 24.47 15.84 -13.59
N GLY A 61 24.58 16.71 -12.59
CA GLY A 61 25.49 17.86 -12.61
C GLY A 61 26.97 17.45 -12.79
N LEU A 62 27.40 16.43 -12.05
CA LEU A 62 28.74 15.83 -12.20
C LEU A 62 28.94 15.21 -13.58
N PHE A 63 27.93 14.59 -14.13
CA PHE A 63 27.94 14.03 -15.48
C PHE A 63 28.17 15.15 -16.55
N ILE A 64 27.36 16.21 -16.49
CA ILE A 64 27.49 17.37 -17.40
C ILE A 64 28.84 18.02 -17.26
N TYR A 65 29.33 18.22 -16.03
CA TYR A 65 30.65 18.83 -15.79
C TYR A 65 31.77 18.06 -16.47
N ARG A 66 31.78 16.71 -16.37
CA ARG A 66 32.78 15.85 -17.00
C ARG A 66 32.67 15.83 -18.51
N LEU A 67 31.44 15.82 -19.07
CA LEU A 67 31.23 15.93 -20.51
C LEU A 67 31.84 17.22 -21.05
N ARG A 68 31.67 18.34 -20.36
CA ARG A 68 32.28 19.63 -20.78
C ARG A 68 33.80 19.59 -20.75
N LYS A 69 34.40 18.83 -19.83
CA LYS A 69 35.85 18.64 -19.78
C LYS A 69 36.38 17.60 -20.76
N ARG A 70 35.52 17.00 -21.58
CA ARG A 70 35.86 15.89 -22.49
C ARG A 70 36.58 14.72 -21.82
N GLU A 71 36.32 14.53 -20.52
CA GLU A 71 36.82 13.36 -19.77
C GLU A 71 36.00 12.11 -20.11
N MET A 72 36.67 10.97 -20.28
CA MET A 72 35.98 9.71 -20.45
C MET A 72 35.16 9.37 -19.20
N LEU A 73 33.89 9.10 -19.37
CA LEU A 73 32.98 8.72 -18.28
C LEU A 73 33.34 7.31 -17.81
N PRO A 74 33.70 7.13 -16.54
CA PRO A 74 33.92 5.78 -16.04
C PRO A 74 32.57 5.03 -16.02
N VAL A 75 32.60 3.77 -16.49
CA VAL A 75 31.42 2.88 -16.56
C VAL A 75 30.66 2.83 -15.23
N ARG A 76 31.39 2.90 -14.11
CA ARG A 76 30.80 2.93 -12.75
C ARG A 76 29.79 4.08 -12.55
N GLN A 77 30.01 5.24 -13.15
CA GLN A 77 29.08 6.39 -13.03
C GLN A 77 27.84 6.18 -13.89
N GLY A 78 27.98 5.58 -15.06
CA GLY A 78 26.84 5.20 -15.90
C GLY A 78 25.94 4.19 -15.18
N ILE A 79 26.53 3.20 -14.53
CA ILE A 79 25.79 2.22 -13.72
C ILE A 79 25.08 2.89 -12.54
N ALA A 80 25.76 3.78 -11.80
CA ALA A 80 25.15 4.49 -10.67
C ALA A 80 23.96 5.36 -11.10
N PHE A 81 24.07 6.02 -12.26
CA PHE A 81 22.99 6.81 -12.84
C PHE A 81 21.80 5.95 -13.25
N LEU A 82 22.04 4.81 -13.87
CA LEU A 82 20.99 3.85 -14.23
C LEU A 82 20.28 3.29 -13.00
N LEU A 83 21.03 2.93 -11.96
CA LEU A 83 20.46 2.45 -10.69
C LEU A 83 19.60 3.52 -10.00
N ALA A 84 20.05 4.78 -10.01
CA ALA A 84 19.28 5.90 -9.45
C ALA A 84 17.97 6.10 -10.21
N LEU A 85 17.99 6.09 -11.56
CA LEU A 85 16.78 6.16 -12.38
C LEU A 85 15.81 5.01 -12.13
N THR A 86 16.34 3.79 -12.07
CA THR A 86 15.53 2.59 -11.78
C THR A 86 14.90 2.68 -10.39
N GLY A 87 15.65 3.15 -9.39
CA GLY A 87 15.14 3.37 -8.04
C GLY A 87 14.00 4.38 -8.00
N ILE A 88 14.16 5.53 -8.67
CA ILE A 88 13.11 6.55 -8.78
C ILE A 88 11.87 5.96 -9.49
N PHE A 89 12.07 5.24 -10.59
CA PHE A 89 10.97 4.61 -11.32
C PHE A 89 10.18 3.64 -10.44
N ILE A 90 10.86 2.78 -9.69
CA ILE A 90 10.22 1.83 -8.77
C ILE A 90 9.44 2.59 -7.70
N LEU A 91 10.03 3.59 -7.05
CA LEU A 91 9.38 4.38 -6.01
C LEU A 91 8.14 5.12 -6.51
N LEU A 92 8.16 5.67 -7.71
CA LEU A 92 7.02 6.38 -8.28
C LEU A 92 5.87 5.45 -8.71
N ASN A 93 6.19 4.22 -9.14
CA ASN A 93 5.18 3.32 -9.69
C ASN A 93 4.65 2.28 -8.70
N PHE A 94 5.38 1.95 -7.64
CA PHE A 94 5.03 0.87 -6.71
C PHE A 94 4.81 1.35 -5.27
N SER A 95 4.58 2.65 -5.07
CA SER A 95 4.38 3.23 -3.73
C SER A 95 2.92 3.31 -3.30
N GLU A 96 1.97 2.85 -4.09
CA GLU A 96 0.56 2.90 -3.73
C GLU A 96 0.15 1.63 -2.97
N ASP A 97 -0.26 1.81 -1.70
CA ASP A 97 -0.93 0.74 -0.96
C ASP A 97 -2.33 0.50 -1.53
N PRO A 98 -2.77 -0.75 -1.61
CA PRO A 98 -4.15 -1.03 -1.98
C PRO A 98 -5.09 -0.35 -0.97
N PRO A 99 -6.13 0.36 -1.45
CA PRO A 99 -7.08 1.02 -0.57
C PRO A 99 -7.74 -0.01 0.34
N LYS A 100 -7.86 0.35 1.62
CA LYS A 100 -8.42 -0.51 2.66
C LYS A 100 -9.85 -0.09 2.98
N ALA A 101 -10.65 -1.05 3.43
CA ALA A 101 -12.02 -0.79 3.86
C ALA A 101 -12.38 -1.63 5.09
N ILE A 102 -13.39 -1.17 5.84
CA ILE A 102 -13.96 -1.90 6.98
C ILE A 102 -15.37 -2.34 6.62
N ILE A 103 -15.73 -3.57 6.98
CA ILE A 103 -17.09 -4.08 6.83
C ILE A 103 -18.01 -3.37 7.80
N LYS A 104 -19.04 -2.70 7.25
CA LYS A 104 -19.99 -1.87 7.99
C LYS A 104 -21.09 -2.69 8.68
N ASN A 105 -21.60 -3.69 7.99
CA ASN A 105 -22.79 -4.45 8.38
C ASN A 105 -22.43 -5.83 8.93
N ASN A 106 -23.35 -6.40 9.74
CA ASN A 106 -23.22 -7.79 10.18
C ASN A 106 -23.73 -8.73 9.10
N LYS A 107 -23.24 -9.97 9.10
CA LYS A 107 -23.68 -11.06 8.22
C LYS A 107 -23.59 -10.71 6.73
N VAL A 108 -22.51 -10.06 6.33
CA VAL A 108 -22.25 -9.70 4.94
C VAL A 108 -21.74 -10.93 4.20
N PHE A 109 -22.36 -11.26 3.08
CA PHE A 109 -21.94 -12.37 2.23
C PHE A 109 -20.79 -11.98 1.31
N LEU A 110 -19.81 -12.85 1.26
CA LEU A 110 -18.71 -12.81 0.31
C LEU A 110 -19.06 -13.73 -0.87
N MET A 111 -19.03 -13.19 -2.08
CA MET A 111 -19.43 -13.86 -3.30
C MET A 111 -18.22 -14.27 -4.14
N SER A 112 -18.33 -15.36 -4.89
CA SER A 112 -17.29 -15.85 -5.81
C SER A 112 -17.15 -15.00 -7.07
N ALA A 113 -18.21 -14.28 -7.45
CA ALA A 113 -18.24 -13.40 -8.61
C ALA A 113 -19.03 -12.10 -8.31
N PRO A 114 -18.89 -11.03 -9.11
CA PRO A 114 -19.59 -9.77 -8.91
C PRO A 114 -21.07 -9.87 -9.31
N SER A 115 -21.80 -10.79 -8.67
CA SER A 115 -23.21 -11.07 -8.92
C SER A 115 -23.89 -11.56 -7.65
N ALA A 116 -25.16 -11.16 -7.44
CA ALA A 116 -25.98 -11.66 -6.33
C ALA A 116 -26.39 -13.13 -6.50
N ALA A 117 -26.31 -13.67 -7.73
CA ALA A 117 -26.63 -15.07 -8.03
C ALA A 117 -25.38 -15.98 -8.00
N SER A 118 -24.20 -15.44 -7.70
CA SER A 118 -22.99 -16.24 -7.59
C SER A 118 -22.96 -17.03 -6.27
N GLU A 119 -22.07 -17.99 -6.21
CA GLU A 119 -21.86 -18.80 -5.01
C GLU A 119 -21.34 -17.96 -3.84
N MET A 120 -21.88 -18.20 -2.66
CA MET A 120 -21.39 -17.60 -1.41
C MET A 120 -20.15 -18.36 -0.93
N ILE A 121 -19.04 -17.66 -0.79
CA ILE A 121 -17.77 -18.22 -0.30
C ILE A 121 -17.75 -18.26 1.22
N ASP A 122 -18.09 -17.12 1.85
CA ASP A 122 -18.01 -16.94 3.31
C ASP A 122 -18.97 -15.84 3.75
N ARG A 123 -19.11 -15.66 5.05
CA ARG A 123 -19.91 -14.62 5.68
C ARG A 123 -19.09 -13.91 6.75
N LEU A 124 -19.05 -12.58 6.68
CA LEU A 124 -18.32 -11.76 7.64
C LEU A 124 -19.25 -10.82 8.40
N ASP A 125 -18.89 -10.57 9.63
CA ASP A 125 -19.55 -9.59 10.48
C ASP A 125 -18.86 -8.21 10.38
N LYS A 126 -19.48 -7.20 10.94
CA LYS A 126 -18.92 -5.85 10.98
C LYS A 126 -17.58 -5.79 11.69
N GLY A 127 -16.71 -4.91 11.22
CA GLY A 127 -15.43 -4.62 11.85
C GLY A 127 -14.24 -5.31 11.19
N HIS A 128 -14.45 -6.33 10.35
CA HIS A 128 -13.35 -6.91 9.59
C HIS A 128 -12.76 -5.91 8.62
N ARG A 129 -11.42 -5.90 8.51
CA ARG A 129 -10.67 -5.06 7.57
C ARG A 129 -10.35 -5.86 6.33
N VAL A 130 -10.53 -5.25 5.16
CA VAL A 130 -10.30 -5.86 3.86
C VAL A 130 -9.51 -4.93 2.96
N GLU A 131 -8.74 -5.49 2.04
CA GLU A 131 -8.05 -4.75 0.98
C GLU A 131 -8.93 -4.72 -0.26
N ILE A 132 -9.05 -3.55 -0.90
CA ILE A 132 -9.79 -3.39 -2.15
C ILE A 132 -8.81 -3.58 -3.30
N LEU A 133 -9.01 -4.62 -4.10
CA LEU A 133 -8.19 -4.91 -5.27
C LEU A 133 -8.69 -4.19 -6.53
N SER A 134 -10.00 -4.17 -6.73
CA SER A 134 -10.63 -3.51 -7.88
C SER A 134 -12.12 -3.25 -7.64
N LYS A 135 -12.71 -2.40 -8.48
CA LYS A 135 -14.15 -2.13 -8.48
C LYS A 135 -14.74 -2.57 -9.81
N LYS A 136 -15.87 -3.27 -9.77
CA LYS A 136 -16.69 -3.59 -10.93
C LYS A 136 -18.15 -3.26 -10.61
N ASP A 137 -18.65 -2.17 -11.17
CA ASP A 137 -19.98 -1.64 -10.92
C ASP A 137 -20.23 -1.38 -9.42
N ILE A 138 -21.21 -2.01 -8.80
CA ILE A 138 -21.52 -1.94 -7.36
C ILE A 138 -20.75 -2.93 -6.49
N TRP A 139 -19.85 -3.73 -7.08
CA TRP A 139 -19.08 -4.76 -6.42
C TRP A 139 -17.62 -4.37 -6.29
N PHE A 140 -17.07 -4.57 -5.10
CA PHE A 140 -15.63 -4.53 -4.87
C PHE A 140 -15.06 -5.94 -4.83
N LYS A 141 -13.99 -6.16 -5.60
CA LYS A 141 -13.13 -7.32 -5.43
C LYS A 141 -12.21 -7.01 -4.25
N ILE A 142 -12.30 -7.83 -3.21
CA ILE A 142 -11.56 -7.65 -1.96
C ILE A 142 -10.66 -8.83 -1.69
N LYS A 143 -9.61 -8.58 -0.89
CA LYS A 143 -8.75 -9.61 -0.31
C LYS A 143 -8.88 -9.54 1.21
N ILE A 144 -9.04 -10.71 1.84
CA ILE A 144 -9.01 -10.89 3.29
C ILE A 144 -8.19 -12.13 3.63
N GLY A 145 -7.02 -11.94 4.28
CA GLY A 145 -6.03 -12.99 4.37
C GLY A 145 -5.62 -13.45 2.96
N ASP A 146 -5.69 -14.75 2.69
CA ASP A 146 -5.38 -15.33 1.37
C ASP A 146 -6.59 -15.49 0.46
N GLN A 147 -7.79 -15.13 0.92
CA GLN A 147 -9.02 -15.29 0.15
C GLN A 147 -9.33 -14.03 -0.66
N VAL A 148 -9.78 -14.24 -1.91
CA VAL A 148 -10.29 -13.19 -2.79
C VAL A 148 -11.78 -13.42 -2.99
N ALA A 149 -12.58 -12.38 -2.79
CA ALA A 149 -14.02 -12.44 -2.89
C ALA A 149 -14.61 -11.11 -3.40
N TYR A 150 -15.91 -11.11 -3.66
CA TYR A 150 -16.66 -9.92 -4.05
C TYR A 150 -17.67 -9.52 -2.97
N ILE A 151 -17.75 -8.22 -2.72
CA ILE A 151 -18.65 -7.62 -1.74
C ILE A 151 -19.33 -6.39 -2.34
N ARG A 152 -20.56 -6.09 -1.95
CA ARG A 152 -21.23 -4.86 -2.39
C ARG A 152 -20.65 -3.63 -1.71
N GLU A 153 -20.49 -2.55 -2.46
CA GLU A 153 -20.00 -1.26 -1.98
C GLU A 153 -20.77 -0.75 -0.75
N SER A 154 -22.09 -0.95 -0.70
CA SER A 154 -22.94 -0.55 0.42
C SER A 154 -22.56 -1.15 1.78
N ASN A 155 -21.81 -2.25 1.79
CA ASN A 155 -21.37 -2.96 2.99
C ASN A 155 -19.97 -2.54 3.47
N LEU A 156 -19.31 -1.61 2.78
CA LEU A 156 -17.94 -1.17 3.07
C LEU A 156 -17.90 0.30 3.47
N ILE A 157 -16.96 0.62 4.36
CA ILE A 157 -16.50 1.97 4.67
C ILE A 157 -15.03 2.01 4.25
N LYS A 158 -14.69 2.84 3.25
CA LYS A 158 -13.30 3.09 2.84
C LYS A 158 -12.57 3.85 3.94
N ILE A 159 -11.34 3.49 4.19
CA ILE A 159 -10.42 4.14 5.14
C ILE A 159 -9.15 4.52 4.42
#